data_19d5ef4bee22014ba2a2e0212352dd26
#
_entry.id   19d5ef4bee22014ba2a2e0212352dd26
#
_cell.length_a   1.000
_cell.length_b   1.000
_cell.length_c   1.000
_cell.angle_alpha   90.00
_cell.angle_beta   90.00
_cell.angle_gamma   90.00
#
_symmetry.space_group_name_H-M   'P 1'
#
loop_
_entity.id
_entity.type
_entity.pdbx_description
1 polymer ?
#
loop_
_entity_poly.entity_id
_entity_poly.type
_entity_poly.pdbx_seq_one_letter_code
_entity_poly.pdbx_strand_id
1 'polypeptide(L)'
;MFNTIIITVKTLLRRPSTWVWGAIFPIALSTMFMFMFANLSSDGTVDPVPVAVITDEAWDASTFKDVATSLAKEGDDQLLEIHECEDVDAANRALKSGKVAGIYTVDAAGTPKLTLLSSYDSSRASTVLIDRSILETVASSYTQNAELMSQIAQDNPEALADPEAVARALSLEGGTRRVSLTRTTPDGTVIYYYALFGLVAMMSAEFAALSVVDLQPNLSGLGARRCAGGLSKTASLAGIFVGSWLVSFASMAIAIGYVRLVVGVDFGGREGLCLVGGAASALAATGLGLFVGTLPVKGGKASKSGILTGFATTCALFAGLYGEPAMALADDVARACPAECWLNPVKLICDMFNRLYFFEDLDPFAVRAGALVLMALLFVAAATLIFGRSRYEHL
;
A
#
# COMPACT_ATOMS: atom_id res chain seq x y z
N MET A 1 36.60 4.38 -18.78
CA MET A 1 35.38 4.46 -17.94
C MET A 1 34.20 5.04 -18.68
N PHE A 2 34.28 6.24 -19.28
CA PHE A 2 33.13 6.85 -19.99
C PHE A 2 32.55 5.98 -21.12
N ASN A 3 33.41 5.41 -21.98
CA ASN A 3 32.97 4.49 -23.03
C ASN A 3 32.28 3.25 -22.47
N THR A 4 32.69 2.75 -21.29
CA THR A 4 32.01 1.61 -20.63
C THR A 4 30.59 1.98 -20.22
N ILE A 5 30.38 3.18 -19.69
CA ILE A 5 29.02 3.68 -19.34
C ILE A 5 28.12 3.69 -20.58
N ILE A 6 28.58 4.35 -21.67
CA ILE A 6 27.81 4.44 -22.91
C ILE A 6 27.48 3.05 -23.49
N ILE A 7 28.47 2.16 -23.51
CA ILE A 7 28.26 0.78 -24.02
C ILE A 7 27.27 0.03 -23.14
N THR A 8 27.36 0.16 -21.81
CA THR A 8 26.44 -0.50 -20.87
C THR A 8 25.01 0.00 -21.12
N VAL A 9 24.80 1.31 -21.17
CA VAL A 9 23.46 1.89 -21.45
C VAL A 9 22.92 1.39 -22.81
N LYS A 10 23.73 1.49 -23.88
CA LYS A 10 23.32 1.01 -25.22
C LYS A 10 23.00 -0.49 -25.23
N THR A 11 23.74 -1.29 -24.50
CA THR A 11 23.53 -2.74 -24.43
C THR A 11 22.24 -3.05 -23.68
N LEU A 12 21.99 -2.39 -22.56
CA LEU A 12 20.78 -2.56 -21.77
C LEU A 12 19.54 -2.13 -22.56
N LEU A 13 19.56 -0.97 -23.20
CA LEU A 13 18.43 -0.48 -24.02
C LEU A 13 18.10 -1.37 -25.23
N ARG A 14 19.06 -2.19 -25.69
CA ARG A 14 18.82 -3.17 -26.76
C ARG A 14 18.31 -4.52 -26.27
N ARG A 15 18.24 -4.75 -24.96
CA ARG A 15 17.74 -5.99 -24.37
C ARG A 15 16.23 -5.92 -24.16
N PRO A 16 15.45 -6.89 -24.68
CA PRO A 16 14.02 -6.92 -24.43
C PRO A 16 13.67 -7.01 -22.93
N SER A 17 14.45 -7.74 -22.12
CA SER A 17 14.22 -7.87 -20.68
C SER A 17 14.28 -6.51 -19.96
N THR A 18 15.10 -5.57 -20.41
CA THR A 18 15.16 -4.22 -19.83
C THR A 18 13.85 -3.47 -20.01
N TRP A 19 13.22 -3.59 -21.17
CA TRP A 19 11.92 -2.95 -21.43
C TRP A 19 10.79 -3.65 -20.70
N VAL A 20 10.82 -4.98 -20.63
CA VAL A 20 9.80 -5.75 -19.89
C VAL A 20 9.78 -5.35 -18.42
N TRP A 21 10.92 -5.45 -17.73
CA TRP A 21 11.00 -5.18 -16.30
C TRP A 21 11.09 -3.70 -15.96
N GLY A 22 11.66 -2.88 -16.84
CA GLY A 22 11.89 -1.45 -16.59
C GLY A 22 10.74 -0.53 -17.01
N ALA A 23 9.84 -0.96 -17.91
CA ALA A 23 8.74 -0.12 -18.37
C ALA A 23 7.41 -0.87 -18.44
N ILE A 24 7.34 -2.01 -19.17
CA ILE A 24 6.07 -2.70 -19.42
C ILE A 24 5.46 -3.22 -18.13
N PHE A 25 6.24 -3.90 -17.30
CA PHE A 25 5.77 -4.48 -16.04
C PHE A 25 5.24 -3.43 -15.05
N PRO A 26 5.98 -2.34 -14.73
CA PRO A 26 5.45 -1.28 -13.85
C PRO A 26 4.17 -0.66 -14.38
N ILE A 27 4.09 -0.37 -15.69
CA ILE A 27 2.90 0.20 -16.32
C ILE A 27 1.72 -0.77 -16.22
N ALA A 28 1.91 -2.03 -16.61
CA ALA A 28 0.87 -3.05 -16.58
C ALA A 28 0.32 -3.28 -15.17
N LEU A 29 1.21 -3.40 -14.17
CA LEU A 29 0.79 -3.64 -12.79
C LEU A 29 0.15 -2.40 -12.15
N SER A 30 0.67 -1.19 -12.45
CA SER A 30 0.01 0.06 -12.02
C SER A 30 -1.38 0.22 -12.62
N THR A 31 -1.54 -0.13 -13.90
CA THR A 31 -2.84 -0.09 -14.58
C THR A 31 -3.80 -1.11 -13.97
N MET A 32 -3.32 -2.32 -13.67
CA MET A 32 -4.12 -3.34 -12.99
C MET A 32 -4.61 -2.85 -11.62
N PHE A 33 -3.73 -2.24 -10.83
CA PHE A 33 -4.09 -1.65 -9.54
C PHE A 33 -5.09 -0.51 -9.71
N MET A 34 -4.92 0.36 -10.71
CA MET A 34 -5.86 1.43 -11.00
C MET A 34 -7.29 0.89 -11.22
N PHE A 35 -7.45 -0.15 -12.04
CA PHE A 35 -8.76 -0.78 -12.23
C PHE A 35 -9.28 -1.52 -11.00
N MET A 36 -8.39 -2.19 -10.26
CA MET A 36 -8.77 -2.91 -9.05
C MET A 36 -9.28 -1.96 -7.96
N PHE A 37 -8.68 -0.78 -7.83
CA PHE A 37 -9.05 0.21 -6.83
C PHE A 37 -10.07 1.26 -7.32
N ALA A 38 -10.41 1.28 -8.61
CA ALA A 38 -11.37 2.25 -9.16
C ALA A 38 -12.72 2.22 -8.43
N ASN A 39 -13.18 1.03 -8.03
CA ASN A 39 -14.42 0.87 -7.28
C ASN A 39 -14.27 1.12 -5.76
N LEU A 40 -13.04 1.13 -5.22
CA LEU A 40 -12.79 1.50 -3.82
C LEU A 40 -12.63 3.01 -3.64
N SER A 41 -12.27 3.72 -4.69
CA SER A 41 -12.06 5.18 -4.69
C SER A 41 -13.32 5.96 -5.09
N SER A 42 -14.38 5.26 -5.49
CA SER A 42 -15.66 5.90 -5.78
C SER A 42 -16.23 6.45 -4.49
N ASP A 43 -16.00 7.71 -4.29
CA ASP A 43 -16.59 8.63 -3.33
C ASP A 43 -16.80 8.06 -1.92
N GLY A 44 -16.34 8.78 -0.91
CA GLY A 44 -16.52 8.45 0.51
C GLY A 44 -18.00 8.31 0.96
N THR A 45 -18.87 7.91 0.09
CA THR A 45 -20.20 7.40 0.35
C THR A 45 -20.03 5.93 0.77
N VAL A 46 -20.21 5.69 2.06
CA VAL A 46 -20.36 4.33 2.59
C VAL A 46 -21.57 3.74 1.88
N ASP A 47 -21.41 2.57 1.25
CA ASP A 47 -22.57 1.85 0.71
C ASP A 47 -23.62 1.70 1.82
N PRO A 48 -24.92 1.93 1.56
CA PRO A 48 -25.94 1.80 2.57
C PRO A 48 -25.89 0.42 3.24
N VAL A 49 -25.82 0.42 4.57
CA VAL A 49 -25.70 -0.83 5.35
C VAL A 49 -27.05 -1.54 5.39
N PRO A 50 -27.17 -2.76 4.84
CA PRO A 50 -28.43 -3.49 4.86
C PRO A 50 -28.71 -4.00 6.27
N VAL A 51 -29.86 -3.58 6.85
CA VAL A 51 -30.29 -3.92 8.21
C VAL A 51 -31.72 -4.41 8.22
N ALA A 52 -31.99 -5.51 8.92
CA ALA A 52 -33.34 -5.97 9.15
C ALA A 52 -33.96 -5.22 10.34
N VAL A 53 -35.24 -4.88 10.23
CA VAL A 53 -36.05 -4.36 11.33
C VAL A 53 -37.28 -5.24 11.50
N ILE A 54 -37.67 -5.49 12.75
CA ILE A 54 -38.89 -6.25 13.04
C ILE A 54 -40.02 -5.24 13.22
N THR A 55 -41.03 -5.33 12.35
CA THR A 55 -42.17 -4.43 12.35
C THR A 55 -43.21 -4.95 13.35
N ASP A 56 -43.06 -4.57 14.62
CA ASP A 56 -43.99 -4.85 15.71
C ASP A 56 -44.59 -3.56 16.26
N GLU A 57 -45.52 -3.63 17.22
CA GLU A 57 -46.16 -2.45 17.85
C GLU A 57 -45.12 -1.54 18.54
N ALA A 58 -44.02 -2.11 19.06
CA ALA A 58 -42.96 -1.34 19.71
C ALA A 58 -42.13 -0.56 18.68
N TRP A 59 -41.85 -1.13 17.52
CA TRP A 59 -41.23 -0.44 16.39
C TRP A 59 -42.09 0.72 15.90
N ASP A 60 -43.37 0.45 15.65
CA ASP A 60 -44.29 1.48 15.10
C ASP A 60 -44.52 2.66 16.05
N ALA A 61 -44.45 2.42 17.35
CA ALA A 61 -44.58 3.47 18.37
C ALA A 61 -43.28 4.17 18.72
N SER A 62 -42.13 3.70 18.20
CA SER A 62 -40.82 4.24 18.61
C SER A 62 -40.37 5.40 17.74
N THR A 63 -39.72 6.39 18.38
CA THR A 63 -39.01 7.47 17.68
C THR A 63 -37.77 6.99 16.97
N PHE A 64 -37.27 5.78 17.29
CA PHE A 64 -36.14 5.17 16.57
C PHE A 64 -36.52 4.83 15.12
N LYS A 65 -37.78 4.49 14.86
CA LYS A 65 -38.28 4.30 13.48
C LYS A 65 -38.06 5.53 12.62
N ASP A 66 -38.41 6.73 13.15
CA ASP A 66 -38.25 7.98 12.40
C ASP A 66 -36.75 8.25 12.07
N VAL A 67 -35.87 8.01 13.04
CA VAL A 67 -34.41 8.15 12.85
C VAL A 67 -33.90 7.15 11.84
N ALA A 68 -34.25 5.88 11.96
CA ALA A 68 -33.78 4.84 11.04
C ALA A 68 -34.29 5.10 9.60
N THR A 69 -35.56 5.49 9.46
CA THR A 69 -36.16 5.86 8.17
C THR A 69 -35.48 7.09 7.56
N SER A 70 -35.12 8.08 8.39
CA SER A 70 -34.37 9.26 7.95
C SER A 70 -32.97 8.87 7.40
N LEU A 71 -32.27 7.94 8.06
CA LEU A 71 -30.96 7.44 7.63
C LEU A 71 -31.05 6.47 6.42
N ALA A 72 -32.25 5.96 6.14
CA ALA A 72 -32.50 5.08 4.98
C ALA A 72 -33.05 5.83 3.77
N LYS A 73 -33.24 7.15 3.88
CA LYS A 73 -33.76 7.95 2.77
C LYS A 73 -32.75 7.99 1.60
N GLU A 74 -33.23 7.67 0.40
CA GLU A 74 -32.42 7.70 -0.82
C GLU A 74 -31.77 9.09 -1.03
N GLY A 75 -30.45 9.09 -1.22
CA GLY A 75 -29.65 10.29 -1.44
C GLY A 75 -28.17 10.03 -1.17
N ASP A 76 -27.35 11.07 -1.36
CA ASP A 76 -25.89 10.98 -1.14
C ASP A 76 -25.51 10.69 0.32
N ASP A 77 -26.42 10.95 1.26
CA ASP A 77 -26.26 10.74 2.71
C ASP A 77 -26.97 9.46 3.21
N GLN A 78 -27.42 8.58 2.32
CA GLN A 78 -28.09 7.33 2.72
C GLN A 78 -27.08 6.43 3.48
N LEU A 79 -27.38 6.12 4.74
CA LEU A 79 -26.53 5.31 5.60
C LEU A 79 -27.03 3.88 5.79
N LEU A 80 -28.38 3.69 5.75
CA LEU A 80 -29.02 2.41 6.00
C LEU A 80 -29.88 1.97 4.82
N GLU A 81 -29.93 0.65 4.59
CA GLU A 81 -30.93 0.00 3.73
C GLU A 81 -31.81 -0.91 4.59
N ILE A 82 -33.05 -0.46 4.83
CA ILE A 82 -33.96 -1.15 5.75
C ILE A 82 -34.68 -2.29 5.04
N HIS A 83 -34.55 -3.49 5.59
CA HIS A 83 -35.32 -4.68 5.23
C HIS A 83 -36.34 -4.99 6.31
N GLU A 84 -37.61 -4.70 6.04
CA GLU A 84 -38.71 -4.99 6.96
C GLU A 84 -38.98 -6.49 7.04
N CYS A 85 -39.07 -7.03 8.27
CA CYS A 85 -39.35 -8.42 8.55
C CYS A 85 -40.55 -8.53 9.50
N GLU A 86 -41.48 -9.43 9.21
CA GLU A 86 -42.67 -9.64 10.03
C GLU A 86 -42.38 -10.38 11.34
N ASP A 87 -41.33 -11.23 11.35
CA ASP A 87 -40.96 -12.03 12.51
C ASP A 87 -39.44 -12.14 12.71
N VAL A 88 -39.05 -12.52 13.94
CA VAL A 88 -37.64 -12.75 14.34
C VAL A 88 -36.96 -13.84 13.51
N ASP A 89 -37.74 -14.86 13.09
CA ASP A 89 -37.17 -15.99 12.33
C ASP A 89 -36.83 -15.59 10.89
N ALA A 90 -37.66 -14.73 10.28
CA ALA A 90 -37.35 -14.14 8.95
C ALA A 90 -36.09 -13.26 9.01
N ALA A 91 -35.98 -12.38 10.00
CA ALA A 91 -34.83 -11.54 10.23
C ALA A 91 -33.55 -12.38 10.47
N ASN A 92 -33.64 -13.42 11.30
CA ASN A 92 -32.51 -14.34 11.54
C ASN A 92 -32.08 -15.12 10.29
N ARG A 93 -33.01 -15.50 9.42
CA ARG A 93 -32.66 -16.13 8.13
C ARG A 93 -31.93 -15.16 7.22
N ALA A 94 -32.40 -13.90 7.14
CA ALA A 94 -31.72 -12.85 6.37
C ALA A 94 -30.30 -12.59 6.88
N LEU A 95 -30.12 -12.50 8.20
CA LEU A 95 -28.82 -12.31 8.85
C LEU A 95 -27.88 -13.50 8.57
N LYS A 96 -28.34 -14.75 8.74
CA LYS A 96 -27.53 -15.95 8.48
C LYS A 96 -27.16 -16.11 6.99
N SER A 97 -28.02 -15.66 6.09
CA SER A 97 -27.75 -15.71 4.64
C SER A 97 -26.83 -14.58 4.15
N GLY A 98 -26.48 -13.62 5.04
CA GLY A 98 -25.67 -12.47 4.70
C GLY A 98 -26.38 -11.42 3.83
N LYS A 99 -27.72 -11.43 3.80
CA LYS A 99 -28.51 -10.39 3.14
C LYS A 99 -28.55 -9.09 3.93
N VAL A 100 -28.43 -9.17 5.27
CA VAL A 100 -28.38 -8.03 6.17
C VAL A 100 -27.17 -8.16 7.09
N ALA A 101 -26.63 -7.04 7.50
CA ALA A 101 -25.46 -6.95 8.39
C ALA A 101 -25.83 -7.06 9.87
N GLY A 102 -27.09 -6.73 10.22
CA GLY A 102 -27.62 -6.78 11.58
C GLY A 102 -29.12 -6.76 11.64
N ILE A 103 -29.69 -6.93 12.85
CA ILE A 103 -31.12 -6.85 13.10
C ILE A 103 -31.35 -5.83 14.22
N TYR A 104 -32.19 -4.83 13.97
CA TYR A 104 -32.71 -3.96 15.01
C TYR A 104 -34.04 -4.50 15.54
N THR A 105 -34.14 -4.58 16.85
CA THR A 105 -35.39 -4.82 17.59
C THR A 105 -35.57 -3.66 18.56
N VAL A 106 -36.81 -3.25 18.79
CA VAL A 106 -37.12 -2.17 19.74
C VAL A 106 -37.83 -2.79 20.94
N ASP A 107 -37.40 -2.42 22.14
CA ASP A 107 -38.09 -2.89 23.35
C ASP A 107 -39.30 -2.01 23.68
N ALA A 108 -40.07 -2.42 24.68
CA ALA A 108 -41.29 -1.70 25.12
C ALA A 108 -41.01 -0.27 25.64
N ALA A 109 -39.75 0.06 25.90
CA ALA A 109 -39.31 1.40 26.28
C ALA A 109 -38.89 2.28 25.09
N GLY A 110 -38.96 1.76 23.86
CA GLY A 110 -38.54 2.44 22.65
C GLY A 110 -37.01 2.38 22.38
N THR A 111 -36.27 1.55 23.14
CA THR A 111 -34.82 1.47 23.01
C THR A 111 -34.42 0.40 21.97
N PRO A 112 -33.58 0.75 20.97
CA PRO A 112 -33.15 -0.22 19.97
C PRO A 112 -32.13 -1.21 20.55
N LYS A 113 -32.29 -2.48 20.21
CA LYS A 113 -31.33 -3.56 20.46
C LYS A 113 -30.80 -4.09 19.15
N LEU A 114 -29.49 -4.15 19.03
CA LEU A 114 -28.83 -4.66 17.83
C LEU A 114 -28.38 -6.12 18.03
N THR A 115 -28.79 -6.97 17.11
CA THR A 115 -28.33 -8.36 17.03
C THR A 115 -27.42 -8.54 15.83
N LEU A 116 -26.21 -9.07 16.06
CA LEU A 116 -25.16 -9.30 15.06
C LEU A 116 -24.71 -10.75 15.07
N LEU A 117 -24.16 -11.24 13.95
CA LEU A 117 -23.48 -12.54 13.93
C LEU A 117 -22.15 -12.49 14.69
N SER A 118 -21.85 -13.52 15.47
CA SER A 118 -20.61 -13.62 16.25
C SER A 118 -19.40 -14.08 15.45
N SER A 119 -19.60 -14.68 14.27
CA SER A 119 -18.51 -15.16 13.41
C SER A 119 -18.87 -14.97 11.94
N TYR A 120 -17.91 -14.47 11.18
CA TYR A 120 -18.01 -14.26 9.73
C TYR A 120 -16.89 -15.03 9.02
N ASP A 121 -17.17 -15.42 7.78
CA ASP A 121 -16.15 -16.00 6.90
C ASP A 121 -15.09 -14.94 6.55
N SER A 122 -13.83 -15.30 6.63
CA SER A 122 -12.67 -14.40 6.52
C SER A 122 -12.61 -13.60 5.20
N SER A 123 -13.40 -13.97 4.20
CA SER A 123 -13.41 -13.29 2.89
C SER A 123 -14.16 -11.94 2.87
N ARG A 124 -14.93 -11.61 3.92
CA ARG A 124 -15.74 -10.37 4.04
C ARG A 124 -15.45 -9.57 5.31
N ALA A 125 -14.37 -9.90 6.00
CA ALA A 125 -14.14 -9.40 7.37
C ALA A 125 -14.09 -7.86 7.48
N SER A 126 -13.50 -7.16 6.52
CA SER A 126 -13.34 -5.69 6.59
C SER A 126 -14.67 -4.94 6.39
N THR A 127 -15.46 -5.30 5.39
CA THR A 127 -16.78 -4.67 5.14
C THR A 127 -17.72 -4.92 6.30
N VAL A 128 -17.75 -6.15 6.82
CA VAL A 128 -18.59 -6.54 7.97
C VAL A 128 -18.21 -5.77 9.24
N LEU A 129 -16.93 -5.48 9.47
CA LEU A 129 -16.50 -4.68 10.64
C LEU A 129 -16.95 -3.23 10.52
N ILE A 130 -16.93 -2.65 9.31
CA ILE A 130 -17.42 -1.29 9.06
C ILE A 130 -18.93 -1.23 9.26
N ASP A 131 -19.69 -2.13 8.62
CA ASP A 131 -21.15 -2.22 8.74
C ASP A 131 -21.58 -2.38 10.20
N ARG A 132 -20.92 -3.26 10.92
CA ARG A 132 -21.13 -3.47 12.35
C ARG A 132 -20.88 -2.17 13.16
N SER A 133 -19.77 -1.51 12.91
CA SER A 133 -19.42 -0.25 13.59
C SER A 133 -20.46 0.84 13.35
N ILE A 134 -20.99 0.94 12.13
CA ILE A 134 -22.04 1.87 11.76
C ILE A 134 -23.31 1.56 12.54
N LEU A 135 -23.77 0.27 12.50
CA LEU A 135 -24.98 -0.12 13.20
C LEU A 135 -24.86 0.06 14.72
N GLU A 136 -23.73 -0.32 15.31
CA GLU A 136 -23.46 -0.10 16.76
C GLU A 136 -23.47 1.41 17.10
N THR A 137 -22.90 2.26 16.23
CA THR A 137 -22.87 3.72 16.44
C THR A 137 -24.26 4.33 16.36
N VAL A 138 -25.09 3.93 15.39
CA VAL A 138 -26.48 4.42 15.28
C VAL A 138 -27.29 4.08 16.52
N ALA A 139 -27.25 2.80 16.97
CA ALA A 139 -28.00 2.36 18.14
C ALA A 139 -27.51 3.07 19.43
N SER A 140 -26.20 3.15 19.63
CA SER A 140 -25.62 3.77 20.83
C SER A 140 -25.85 5.29 20.88
N SER A 141 -25.70 5.97 19.75
CA SER A 141 -25.96 7.41 19.67
C SER A 141 -27.43 7.74 19.94
N TYR A 142 -28.36 6.95 19.39
CA TYR A 142 -29.78 7.11 19.69
C TYR A 142 -30.06 6.90 21.17
N THR A 143 -29.55 5.83 21.78
CA THR A 143 -29.78 5.53 23.20
C THR A 143 -29.21 6.62 24.10
N GLN A 144 -28.00 7.10 23.84
CA GLN A 144 -27.39 8.22 24.58
C GLN A 144 -28.18 9.51 24.45
N ASN A 145 -28.63 9.84 23.25
CA ASN A 145 -29.45 11.04 23.03
C ASN A 145 -30.84 10.94 23.71
N ALA A 146 -31.47 9.75 23.65
CA ALA A 146 -32.74 9.52 24.33
C ALA A 146 -32.60 9.63 25.86
N GLU A 147 -31.51 9.09 26.42
CA GLU A 147 -31.21 9.20 27.84
C GLU A 147 -30.93 10.64 28.26
N LEU A 148 -30.14 11.41 27.48
CA LEU A 148 -29.88 12.83 27.70
C LEU A 148 -31.16 13.66 27.66
N MET A 149 -32.03 13.39 26.69
CA MET A 149 -33.34 14.05 26.58
C MET A 149 -34.23 13.77 27.80
N SER A 150 -34.23 12.54 28.29
CA SER A 150 -34.94 12.14 29.50
C SER A 150 -34.43 12.89 30.76
N GLN A 151 -33.09 13.01 30.87
CA GLN A 151 -32.46 13.79 31.96
C GLN A 151 -32.83 15.29 31.89
N ILE A 152 -32.74 15.90 30.69
CA ILE A 152 -33.13 17.31 30.49
C ILE A 152 -34.61 17.52 30.85
N ALA A 153 -35.48 16.54 30.46
CA ALA A 153 -36.89 16.61 30.78
C ALA A 153 -37.18 16.59 32.32
N GLN A 154 -36.33 15.88 33.07
CA GLN A 154 -36.45 15.76 34.53
C GLN A 154 -35.85 16.96 35.26
N ASP A 155 -34.67 17.43 34.84
CA ASP A 155 -33.89 18.44 35.56
C ASP A 155 -34.27 19.87 35.13
N ASN A 156 -34.63 20.08 33.87
CA ASN A 156 -34.96 21.39 33.33
C ASN A 156 -36.00 21.31 32.18
N PRO A 157 -37.27 21.07 32.50
CA PRO A 157 -38.33 20.92 31.50
C PRO A 157 -38.55 22.17 30.62
N GLU A 158 -38.18 23.36 31.12
CA GLU A 158 -38.27 24.62 30.35
C GLU A 158 -37.28 24.65 29.18
N ALA A 159 -36.16 23.95 29.29
CA ALA A 159 -35.18 23.86 28.21
C ALA A 159 -35.72 23.12 26.96
N LEU A 160 -36.74 22.27 27.13
CA LEU A 160 -37.40 21.57 26.02
C LEU A 160 -38.41 22.46 25.27
N ALA A 161 -38.75 23.65 25.82
CA ALA A 161 -39.68 24.58 25.18
C ALA A 161 -39.07 25.29 23.95
N ASP A 162 -37.73 25.22 23.76
CA ASP A 162 -37.03 25.73 22.57
C ASP A 162 -36.48 24.56 21.72
N PRO A 163 -37.23 24.11 20.69
CA PRO A 163 -36.81 23.01 19.83
C PRO A 163 -35.50 23.28 19.07
N GLU A 164 -35.21 24.57 18.76
CA GLU A 164 -33.95 24.90 18.06
C GLU A 164 -32.76 24.82 19.00
N ALA A 165 -32.90 25.17 20.28
CA ALA A 165 -31.83 25.00 21.26
C ALA A 165 -31.56 23.52 21.53
N VAL A 166 -32.60 22.70 21.60
CA VAL A 166 -32.51 21.26 21.76
C VAL A 166 -31.84 20.64 20.51
N ALA A 167 -32.27 20.98 19.32
CA ALA A 167 -31.67 20.49 18.07
C ALA A 167 -30.19 20.90 17.98
N ARG A 168 -29.81 22.09 18.38
CA ARG A 168 -28.41 22.55 18.44
C ARG A 168 -27.60 21.81 19.50
N ALA A 169 -28.18 21.47 20.63
CA ALA A 169 -27.51 20.69 21.68
C ALA A 169 -27.32 19.22 21.29
N LEU A 170 -28.25 18.66 20.52
CA LEU A 170 -28.22 17.31 20.00
C LEU A 170 -27.42 17.20 18.67
N SER A 171 -27.33 18.30 17.91
CA SER A 171 -26.49 18.33 16.73
C SER A 171 -25.02 18.24 17.15
N LEU A 172 -24.38 17.16 16.74
CA LEU A 172 -22.96 16.89 16.99
C LEU A 172 -22.03 17.85 16.22
N GLU A 173 -22.53 18.96 15.66
CA GLU A 173 -21.74 19.94 14.90
C GLU A 173 -20.54 20.55 15.66
N GLY A 174 -20.50 20.37 16.99
CA GLY A 174 -19.41 20.89 17.82
C GLY A 174 -18.47 19.84 18.43
N GLY A 175 -18.77 18.54 18.28
CA GLY A 175 -18.14 17.51 19.12
C GLY A 175 -16.77 17.02 18.65
N THR A 176 -16.50 16.96 17.34
CA THR A 176 -15.24 16.43 16.83
C THR A 176 -14.64 17.31 15.76
N ARG A 177 -13.48 17.87 16.05
CA ARG A 177 -12.63 18.50 15.03
C ARG A 177 -11.75 17.40 14.41
N ARG A 178 -11.90 17.17 13.12
CA ARG A 178 -10.98 16.31 12.38
C ARG A 178 -9.58 16.95 12.39
N VAL A 179 -8.70 16.46 13.23
CA VAL A 179 -7.29 16.86 13.25
C VAL A 179 -6.57 15.89 12.35
N SER A 180 -6.18 16.33 11.16
CA SER A 180 -5.29 15.53 10.32
C SER A 180 -3.90 15.53 10.96
N LEU A 181 -3.43 14.36 11.39
CA LEU A 181 -2.06 14.14 11.85
C LEU A 181 -1.11 13.90 10.67
N THR A 182 -1.65 13.81 9.48
CA THR A 182 -0.93 13.55 8.24
C THR A 182 -1.08 14.73 7.30
N ARG A 183 -0.07 14.95 6.47
CA ARG A 183 -0.03 16.06 5.49
C ARG A 183 -1.11 15.94 4.41
N THR A 184 -1.40 14.71 4.00
CA THR A 184 -2.45 14.38 3.00
C THR A 184 -3.51 13.50 3.65
N THR A 185 -4.72 13.51 3.10
CA THR A 185 -5.76 12.54 3.49
C THR A 185 -5.23 11.13 3.22
N PRO A 186 -5.26 10.23 4.22
CA PRO A 186 -4.79 8.88 4.04
C PRO A 186 -5.59 8.15 2.95
N ASP A 187 -4.90 7.73 1.89
CA ASP A 187 -5.43 6.84 0.88
C ASP A 187 -4.72 5.49 1.04
N GLY A 188 -5.46 4.47 1.48
CA GLY A 188 -4.92 3.13 1.71
C GLY A 188 -4.40 2.45 0.44
N THR A 189 -4.83 2.89 -0.74
CA THR A 189 -4.42 2.30 -2.03
C THR A 189 -3.00 2.71 -2.43
N VAL A 190 -2.53 3.86 -1.97
CA VAL A 190 -1.23 4.43 -2.32
C VAL A 190 -0.06 3.54 -1.90
N ILE A 191 -0.21 2.79 -0.79
CA ILE A 191 0.81 1.87 -0.29
C ILE A 191 1.17 0.77 -1.31
N TYR A 192 0.21 0.32 -2.11
CA TYR A 192 0.45 -0.68 -3.15
C TYR A 192 1.35 -0.15 -4.26
N TYR A 193 1.20 1.12 -4.66
CA TYR A 193 2.08 1.76 -5.63
C TYR A 193 3.49 1.96 -5.09
N TYR A 194 3.64 2.23 -3.78
CA TYR A 194 4.96 2.35 -3.17
C TYR A 194 5.66 1.01 -3.01
N ALA A 195 4.94 -0.04 -2.67
CA ALA A 195 5.46 -1.41 -2.67
C ALA A 195 5.84 -1.86 -4.10
N LEU A 196 5.05 -1.47 -5.11
CA LEU A 196 5.37 -1.66 -6.52
C LEU A 196 6.67 -0.95 -6.91
N PHE A 197 6.89 0.31 -6.50
CA PHE A 197 8.16 0.99 -6.75
C PHE A 197 9.34 0.23 -6.16
N GLY A 198 9.19 -0.34 -4.96
CA GLY A 198 10.20 -1.18 -4.36
C GLY A 198 10.49 -2.45 -5.19
N LEU A 199 9.45 -3.14 -5.65
CA LEU A 199 9.60 -4.30 -6.52
C LEU A 199 10.26 -3.95 -7.85
N VAL A 200 9.82 -2.89 -8.53
CA VAL A 200 10.40 -2.40 -9.80
C VAL A 200 11.87 -2.05 -9.65
N ALA A 201 12.22 -1.34 -8.57
CA ALA A 201 13.61 -1.05 -8.26
C ALA A 201 14.42 -2.35 -8.16
N MET A 202 13.98 -3.31 -7.36
CA MET A 202 14.71 -4.57 -7.15
C MET A 202 14.78 -5.44 -8.41
N MET A 203 13.73 -5.46 -9.26
CA MET A 203 13.78 -6.13 -10.57
C MET A 203 14.84 -5.49 -11.48
N SER A 204 15.04 -4.17 -11.40
CA SER A 204 16.07 -3.49 -12.18
C SER A 204 17.51 -3.87 -11.77
N ALA A 205 17.72 -4.52 -10.62
CA ALA A 205 19.00 -5.08 -10.22
C ALA A 205 19.58 -6.06 -11.26
N GLU A 206 18.69 -6.73 -12.01
CA GLU A 206 19.08 -7.61 -13.12
C GLU A 206 19.94 -6.89 -14.17
N PHE A 207 19.71 -5.59 -14.40
CA PHE A 207 20.47 -4.82 -15.41
C PHE A 207 21.96 -4.78 -15.08
N ALA A 208 22.30 -4.54 -13.83
CA ALA A 208 23.68 -4.55 -13.38
C ALA A 208 24.26 -5.98 -13.37
N ALA A 209 23.50 -6.96 -12.86
CA ALA A 209 23.95 -8.34 -12.79
C ALA A 209 24.31 -8.91 -14.17
N LEU A 210 23.43 -8.75 -15.15
CA LEU A 210 23.67 -9.22 -16.52
C LEU A 210 24.84 -8.48 -17.19
N SER A 211 25.01 -7.19 -16.89
CA SER A 211 26.15 -6.41 -17.42
C SER A 211 27.48 -6.86 -16.82
N VAL A 212 27.50 -7.28 -15.55
CA VAL A 212 28.69 -7.88 -14.91
C VAL A 212 29.00 -9.25 -15.51
N VAL A 213 27.97 -10.09 -15.77
CA VAL A 213 28.19 -11.40 -16.43
C VAL A 213 28.79 -11.22 -17.82
N ASP A 214 28.35 -10.20 -18.57
CA ASP A 214 28.95 -9.89 -19.88
C ASP A 214 30.41 -9.40 -19.80
N LEU A 215 30.87 -8.98 -18.63
CA LEU A 215 32.27 -8.59 -18.39
C LEU A 215 33.16 -9.82 -18.05
N GLN A 216 32.57 -10.94 -17.63
CA GLN A 216 33.32 -12.11 -17.20
C GLN A 216 33.82 -12.90 -18.42
N PRO A 217 35.14 -13.11 -18.56
CA PRO A 217 35.74 -13.72 -19.76
C PRO A 217 35.39 -15.20 -19.93
N ASN A 218 35.13 -15.91 -18.84
CA ASN A 218 34.70 -17.33 -18.85
C ASN A 218 33.22 -17.51 -19.22
N LEU A 219 32.43 -16.45 -19.24
CA LEU A 219 30.99 -16.51 -19.53
C LEU A 219 30.59 -15.78 -20.83
N SER A 220 31.50 -14.99 -21.39
CA SER A 220 31.19 -14.11 -22.53
C SER A 220 32.44 -13.86 -23.38
N GLY A 221 32.35 -14.07 -24.70
CA GLY A 221 33.41 -13.71 -25.66
C GLY A 221 33.68 -12.20 -25.69
N LEU A 222 32.70 -11.39 -25.37
CA LEU A 222 32.87 -9.92 -25.17
C LEU A 222 33.70 -9.63 -23.90
N GLY A 223 33.48 -10.41 -22.85
CA GLY A 223 34.26 -10.35 -21.62
C GLY A 223 35.74 -10.68 -21.87
N ALA A 224 36.03 -11.73 -22.63
CA ALA A 224 37.40 -12.09 -23.00
C ALA A 224 38.11 -10.96 -23.75
N ARG A 225 37.44 -10.32 -24.72
CA ARG A 225 38.00 -9.17 -25.47
C ARG A 225 38.23 -7.95 -24.57
N ARG A 226 37.32 -7.70 -23.61
CA ARG A 226 37.47 -6.58 -22.67
C ARG A 226 38.58 -6.82 -21.66
N CYS A 227 38.82 -8.04 -21.24
CA CYS A 227 39.93 -8.39 -20.36
C CYS A 227 41.29 -8.22 -21.04
N ALA A 228 41.39 -8.44 -22.36
CA ALA A 228 42.57 -8.14 -23.14
C ALA A 228 42.82 -6.64 -23.33
N GLY A 229 41.83 -5.79 -23.05
CA GLY A 229 41.96 -4.33 -23.06
C GLY A 229 42.60 -3.80 -21.79
N GLY A 230 43.32 -2.68 -21.86
CA GLY A 230 44.04 -2.07 -20.73
C GLY A 230 43.21 -1.43 -19.64
N LEU A 231 41.89 -1.64 -19.58
CA LEU A 231 41.04 -1.07 -18.54
C LEU A 231 41.04 -1.92 -17.27
N SER A 232 41.27 -1.30 -16.10
CA SER A 232 41.25 -2.03 -14.83
C SER A 232 39.86 -2.61 -14.51
N LYS A 233 39.84 -3.74 -13.75
CA LYS A 233 38.59 -4.40 -13.32
C LYS A 233 37.68 -3.45 -12.56
N THR A 234 38.24 -2.63 -11.67
CA THR A 234 37.49 -1.66 -10.87
C THR A 234 36.89 -0.54 -11.72
N ALA A 235 37.64 -0.01 -12.70
CA ALA A 235 37.14 1.02 -13.61
C ALA A 235 36.03 0.46 -14.54
N SER A 236 36.14 -0.80 -14.94
CA SER A 236 35.09 -1.49 -15.71
C SER A 236 33.81 -1.68 -14.88
N LEU A 237 33.95 -2.13 -13.63
CA LEU A 237 32.85 -2.33 -12.70
C LEU A 237 32.14 -1.00 -12.37
N ALA A 238 32.92 0.07 -12.13
CA ALA A 238 32.39 1.41 -11.90
C ALA A 238 31.60 1.94 -13.11
N GLY A 239 32.11 1.70 -14.33
CA GLY A 239 31.40 2.07 -15.55
C GLY A 239 30.08 1.29 -15.74
N ILE A 240 30.04 0.00 -15.39
CA ILE A 240 28.82 -0.79 -15.39
C ILE A 240 27.86 -0.28 -14.33
N PHE A 241 28.34 0.01 -13.12
CA PHE A 241 27.51 0.53 -12.04
C PHE A 241 26.78 1.81 -12.46
N VAL A 242 27.51 2.82 -12.92
CA VAL A 242 26.92 4.09 -13.35
C VAL A 242 25.97 3.90 -14.55
N GLY A 243 26.37 3.09 -15.56
CA GLY A 243 25.52 2.84 -16.72
C GLY A 243 24.23 2.11 -16.38
N SER A 244 24.29 1.10 -15.50
CA SER A 244 23.12 0.36 -15.05
C SER A 244 22.23 1.22 -14.14
N TRP A 245 22.83 2.03 -13.24
CA TRP A 245 22.08 2.96 -12.40
C TRP A 245 21.27 3.96 -13.22
N LEU A 246 21.85 4.53 -14.28
CA LEU A 246 21.13 5.46 -15.16
C LEU A 246 19.89 4.81 -15.80
N VAL A 247 20.01 3.56 -16.26
CA VAL A 247 18.88 2.84 -16.85
C VAL A 247 17.85 2.46 -15.77
N SER A 248 18.28 2.02 -14.59
CA SER A 248 17.39 1.70 -13.45
C SER A 248 16.66 2.95 -12.97
N PHE A 249 17.35 4.09 -12.87
CA PHE A 249 16.72 5.36 -12.51
C PHE A 249 15.70 5.81 -13.55
N ALA A 250 16.02 5.68 -14.85
CA ALA A 250 15.05 5.97 -15.92
C ALA A 250 13.80 5.09 -15.81
N SER A 251 13.95 3.80 -15.49
CA SER A 251 12.83 2.89 -15.23
C SER A 251 11.97 3.34 -14.04
N MET A 252 12.61 3.75 -12.94
CA MET A 252 11.90 4.30 -11.78
C MET A 252 11.18 5.61 -12.10
N ALA A 253 11.82 6.50 -12.86
CA ALA A 253 11.21 7.76 -13.29
C ALA A 253 9.98 7.52 -14.19
N ILE A 254 10.03 6.51 -15.08
CA ILE A 254 8.87 6.09 -15.88
C ILE A 254 7.74 5.58 -14.98
N ALA A 255 8.04 4.71 -14.01
CA ALA A 255 7.03 4.18 -13.08
C ALA A 255 6.38 5.30 -12.24
N ILE A 256 7.19 6.18 -11.63
CA ILE A 256 6.70 7.32 -10.84
C ILE A 256 5.88 8.27 -11.71
N GLY A 257 6.37 8.59 -12.92
CA GLY A 257 5.67 9.45 -13.86
C GLY A 257 4.33 8.87 -14.30
N TYR A 258 4.27 7.57 -14.57
CA TYR A 258 3.03 6.89 -14.94
C TYR A 258 2.00 6.93 -13.79
N VAL A 259 2.42 6.61 -12.58
CA VAL A 259 1.55 6.64 -11.38
C VAL A 259 1.05 8.06 -11.11
N ARG A 260 1.87 9.09 -11.33
CA ARG A 260 1.46 10.49 -11.15
C ARG A 260 0.53 11.00 -12.24
N LEU A 261 0.85 10.70 -13.51
CA LEU A 261 0.19 11.35 -14.66
C LEU A 261 -1.00 10.56 -15.18
N VAL A 262 -0.99 9.23 -15.07
CA VAL A 262 -2.03 8.35 -15.63
C VAL A 262 -2.94 7.80 -14.53
N VAL A 263 -2.35 7.28 -13.45
CA VAL A 263 -3.13 6.77 -12.31
C VAL A 263 -3.72 7.92 -11.48
N GLY A 264 -3.04 9.07 -11.44
CA GLY A 264 -3.54 10.25 -10.75
C GLY A 264 -3.17 10.34 -9.27
N VAL A 265 -2.26 9.47 -8.77
CA VAL A 265 -1.81 9.55 -7.38
C VAL A 265 -1.14 10.92 -7.14
N ASP A 266 -1.65 11.65 -6.15
CA ASP A 266 -1.07 12.93 -5.76
C ASP A 266 0.07 12.73 -4.75
N PHE A 267 1.27 13.17 -5.09
CA PHE A 267 2.42 13.17 -4.18
C PHE A 267 2.50 14.44 -3.32
N GLY A 268 1.45 15.23 -3.31
CA GLY A 268 1.32 16.43 -2.50
C GLY A 268 2.35 17.52 -2.82
N GLY A 269 2.73 17.69 -4.10
CA GLY A 269 3.71 18.70 -4.53
C GLY A 269 5.16 18.34 -4.23
N ARG A 270 5.46 17.06 -3.90
CA ARG A 270 6.82 16.56 -3.62
C ARG A 270 7.38 15.67 -4.73
N GLU A 271 6.94 15.86 -5.98
CA GLU A 271 7.35 15.05 -7.15
C GLU A 271 8.89 15.02 -7.33
N GLY A 272 9.55 16.15 -7.10
CA GLY A 272 11.02 16.22 -7.15
C GLY A 272 11.70 15.31 -6.13
N LEU A 273 11.16 15.22 -4.91
CA LEU A 273 11.67 14.32 -3.87
C LEU A 273 11.34 12.86 -4.17
N CYS A 274 10.21 12.58 -4.85
CA CYS A 274 9.91 11.24 -5.35
C CYS A 274 10.99 10.77 -6.35
N LEU A 275 11.46 11.64 -7.24
CA LEU A 275 12.56 11.31 -8.15
C LEU A 275 13.89 11.09 -7.40
N VAL A 276 14.18 11.88 -6.34
CA VAL A 276 15.34 11.64 -5.47
C VAL A 276 15.25 10.28 -4.78
N GLY A 277 14.07 9.92 -4.25
CA GLY A 277 13.81 8.60 -3.69
C GLY A 277 13.97 7.49 -4.73
N GLY A 278 13.47 7.70 -5.95
CA GLY A 278 13.67 6.79 -7.09
C GLY A 278 15.14 6.60 -7.44
N ALA A 279 15.95 7.66 -7.41
CA ALA A 279 17.39 7.58 -7.64
C ALA A 279 18.11 6.77 -6.55
N ALA A 280 17.76 6.97 -5.27
CA ALA A 280 18.30 6.19 -4.14
C ALA A 280 17.90 4.71 -4.23
N SER A 281 16.65 4.43 -4.61
CA SER A 281 16.14 3.07 -4.82
C SER A 281 16.88 2.37 -5.96
N ALA A 282 17.05 3.04 -7.09
CA ALA A 282 17.83 2.54 -8.23
C ALA A 282 19.30 2.29 -7.86
N LEU A 283 19.87 3.12 -6.97
CA LEU A 283 21.24 2.95 -6.49
C LEU A 283 21.40 1.66 -5.69
N ALA A 284 20.49 1.41 -4.73
CA ALA A 284 20.48 0.18 -3.93
C ALA A 284 20.30 -1.06 -4.81
N ALA A 285 19.34 -1.03 -5.74
CA ALA A 285 19.09 -2.11 -6.68
C ALA A 285 20.31 -2.42 -7.57
N THR A 286 20.93 -1.37 -8.12
CA THR A 286 22.13 -1.52 -8.96
C THR A 286 23.30 -2.10 -8.17
N GLY A 287 23.48 -1.66 -6.90
CA GLY A 287 24.48 -2.22 -5.99
C GLY A 287 24.27 -3.71 -5.75
N LEU A 288 23.03 -4.11 -5.41
CA LEU A 288 22.63 -5.52 -5.25
C LEU A 288 22.90 -6.33 -6.52
N GLY A 289 22.47 -5.80 -7.67
CA GLY A 289 22.71 -6.45 -8.97
C GLY A 289 24.19 -6.64 -9.29
N LEU A 290 25.00 -5.63 -8.99
CA LEU A 290 26.45 -5.71 -9.13
C LEU A 290 27.02 -6.82 -8.24
N PHE A 291 26.60 -6.88 -6.98
CA PHE A 291 27.02 -7.90 -6.01
C PHE A 291 26.66 -9.32 -6.51
N VAL A 292 25.39 -9.56 -6.82
CA VAL A 292 24.94 -10.87 -7.33
C VAL A 292 25.61 -11.23 -8.66
N GLY A 293 25.82 -10.23 -9.52
CA GLY A 293 26.56 -10.39 -10.78
C GLY A 293 27.99 -10.91 -10.60
N THR A 294 28.67 -10.54 -9.48
CA THR A 294 30.05 -10.96 -9.20
C THR A 294 30.14 -12.32 -8.49
N LEU A 295 29.04 -12.83 -7.93
CA LEU A 295 29.06 -14.12 -7.22
C LEU A 295 29.43 -15.28 -8.17
N PRO A 296 30.22 -16.25 -7.70
CA PRO A 296 30.62 -17.42 -8.48
C PRO A 296 29.50 -18.49 -8.51
N VAL A 297 28.33 -18.14 -9.04
CA VAL A 297 27.16 -19.04 -9.11
C VAL A 297 27.21 -19.81 -10.44
N LYS A 298 27.01 -21.15 -10.37
CA LYS A 298 26.85 -21.99 -11.55
C LYS A 298 25.55 -21.69 -12.28
N GLY A 299 25.50 -21.79 -13.61
CA GLY A 299 24.32 -21.56 -14.43
C GLY A 299 24.24 -20.17 -15.09
N GLY A 300 25.25 -19.32 -14.88
CA GLY A 300 25.44 -18.09 -15.65
C GLY A 300 24.33 -17.05 -15.43
N LYS A 301 23.81 -16.47 -16.53
CA LYS A 301 22.81 -15.40 -16.51
C LYS A 301 21.48 -15.83 -15.88
N ALA A 302 20.99 -17.01 -16.24
CA ALA A 302 19.68 -17.51 -15.81
C ALA A 302 19.62 -17.69 -14.29
N SER A 303 20.66 -18.30 -13.68
CA SER A 303 20.70 -18.48 -12.23
C SER A 303 20.76 -17.15 -11.47
N LYS A 304 21.54 -16.19 -11.95
CA LYS A 304 21.66 -14.86 -11.31
C LYS A 304 20.37 -14.05 -11.43
N SER A 305 19.71 -14.10 -12.59
CA SER A 305 18.38 -13.52 -12.78
C SER A 305 17.35 -14.18 -11.85
N GLY A 306 17.32 -15.52 -11.77
CA GLY A 306 16.43 -16.25 -10.86
C GLY A 306 16.62 -15.89 -9.39
N ILE A 307 17.88 -15.74 -8.93
CA ILE A 307 18.19 -15.32 -7.56
C ILE A 307 17.63 -13.91 -7.29
N LEU A 308 17.84 -12.96 -8.21
CA LEU A 308 17.35 -11.59 -8.05
C LEU A 308 15.83 -11.51 -8.07
N THR A 309 15.19 -12.24 -9.00
CA THR A 309 13.72 -12.30 -9.08
C THR A 309 13.14 -12.92 -7.80
N GLY A 310 13.66 -14.07 -7.36
CA GLY A 310 13.22 -14.72 -6.13
C GLY A 310 13.41 -13.82 -4.89
N PHE A 311 14.56 -13.16 -4.79
CA PHE A 311 14.81 -12.20 -3.71
C PHE A 311 13.84 -11.03 -3.75
N ALA A 312 13.64 -10.40 -4.92
CA ALA A 312 12.76 -9.24 -5.07
C ALA A 312 11.30 -9.58 -4.75
N THR A 313 10.78 -10.72 -5.23
CA THR A 313 9.40 -11.16 -4.96
C THR A 313 9.19 -11.52 -3.50
N THR A 314 10.16 -12.19 -2.85
CA THR A 314 10.11 -12.48 -1.41
C THR A 314 10.14 -11.20 -0.59
N CYS A 315 11.00 -10.25 -0.91
CA CYS A 315 11.03 -8.95 -0.25
C CYS A 315 9.72 -8.17 -0.44
N ALA A 316 9.09 -8.26 -1.61
CA ALA A 316 7.81 -7.60 -1.90
C ALA A 316 6.64 -8.21 -1.11
N LEU A 317 6.69 -9.51 -0.80
CA LEU A 317 5.72 -10.18 0.07
C LEU A 317 5.69 -9.50 1.46
N PHE A 318 6.86 -9.32 2.06
CA PHE A 318 7.01 -8.67 3.35
C PHE A 318 6.90 -7.12 3.30
N ALA A 319 6.76 -6.54 2.12
CA ALA A 319 6.41 -5.13 1.95
C ALA A 319 4.90 -4.89 1.75
N GLY A 320 4.08 -5.95 1.77
CA GLY A 320 2.63 -5.87 1.68
C GLY A 320 2.07 -5.71 0.27
N LEU A 321 2.85 -6.01 -0.79
CA LEU A 321 2.41 -5.83 -2.18
C LEU A 321 1.22 -6.72 -2.59
N TYR A 322 1.07 -7.89 -1.96
CA TYR A 322 0.14 -8.93 -2.40
C TYR A 322 -1.20 -8.94 -1.64
N GLY A 323 -1.65 -7.79 -1.15
CA GLY A 323 -2.96 -7.62 -0.52
C GLY A 323 -2.96 -7.78 1.00
N GLU A 324 -4.14 -7.67 1.61
CA GLU A 324 -4.33 -7.66 3.06
C GLU A 324 -3.65 -8.82 3.80
N PRO A 325 -3.74 -10.09 3.36
CA PRO A 325 -3.06 -11.17 4.07
C PRO A 325 -1.54 -11.02 4.10
N ALA A 326 -0.94 -10.47 3.03
CA ALA A 326 0.48 -10.20 2.98
C ALA A 326 0.87 -8.98 3.84
N MET A 327 -0.01 -7.98 3.94
CA MET A 327 0.18 -6.83 4.82
C MET A 327 0.14 -7.25 6.29
N ALA A 328 -0.83 -8.08 6.70
CA ALA A 328 -0.91 -8.61 8.05
C ALA A 328 0.35 -9.43 8.41
N LEU A 329 0.81 -10.30 7.50
CA LEU A 329 2.05 -11.06 7.68
C LEU A 329 3.27 -10.13 7.78
N ALA A 330 3.36 -9.10 6.94
CA ALA A 330 4.45 -8.11 6.99
C ALA A 330 4.49 -7.36 8.32
N ASP A 331 3.33 -7.00 8.87
CA ASP A 331 3.21 -6.33 10.16
C ASP A 331 3.58 -7.26 11.32
N ASP A 332 3.18 -8.54 11.27
CA ASP A 332 3.57 -9.53 12.28
C ASP A 332 5.08 -9.76 12.28
N VAL A 333 5.69 -9.89 11.10
CA VAL A 333 7.14 -10.03 10.95
C VAL A 333 7.87 -8.77 11.43
N ALA A 334 7.39 -7.58 11.08
CA ALA A 334 7.97 -6.31 11.51
C ALA A 334 7.91 -6.13 13.04
N ARG A 335 6.83 -6.59 13.68
CA ARG A 335 6.71 -6.62 15.15
C ARG A 335 7.65 -7.61 15.80
N ALA A 336 7.79 -8.81 15.23
CA ALA A 336 8.68 -9.85 15.74
C ALA A 336 10.16 -9.54 15.49
N CYS A 337 10.48 -8.94 14.35
CA CYS A 337 11.84 -8.63 13.91
C CYS A 337 11.93 -7.21 13.30
N PRO A 338 12.04 -6.14 14.11
CA PRO A 338 12.12 -4.76 13.59
C PRO A 338 13.30 -4.50 12.64
N ALA A 339 14.33 -5.35 12.68
CA ALA A 339 15.46 -5.27 11.74
C ALA A 339 15.06 -5.55 10.29
N GLU A 340 13.99 -6.31 10.06
CA GLU A 340 13.45 -6.61 8.73
C GLU A 340 13.16 -5.33 7.95
N CYS A 341 12.54 -4.34 8.57
CA CYS A 341 12.22 -3.05 7.94
C CYS A 341 13.44 -2.28 7.43
N TRP A 342 14.64 -2.63 7.91
CA TRP A 342 15.90 -2.01 7.48
C TRP A 342 16.70 -2.89 6.52
N LEU A 343 16.53 -4.21 6.60
CA LEU A 343 17.26 -5.19 5.78
C LEU A 343 16.52 -5.52 4.48
N ASN A 344 15.20 -5.43 4.47
CA ASN A 344 14.39 -5.63 3.27
C ASN A 344 14.39 -4.35 2.40
N PRO A 345 15.05 -4.35 1.24
CA PRO A 345 15.15 -3.15 0.41
C PRO A 345 13.79 -2.73 -0.16
N VAL A 346 12.87 -3.65 -0.44
CA VAL A 346 11.53 -3.33 -0.95
C VAL A 346 10.71 -2.62 0.13
N LYS A 347 10.72 -3.14 1.36
CA LYS A 347 10.06 -2.51 2.52
C LYS A 347 10.66 -1.14 2.81
N LEU A 348 11.99 -1.03 2.78
CA LEU A 348 12.69 0.23 3.01
C LEU A 348 12.33 1.31 1.98
N ILE A 349 12.16 0.92 0.70
CA ILE A 349 11.70 1.81 -0.38
C ILE A 349 10.23 2.20 -0.16
N CYS A 350 9.36 1.23 0.12
CA CYS A 350 7.96 1.48 0.42
C CYS A 350 7.80 2.45 1.60
N ASP A 351 8.49 2.20 2.71
CA ASP A 351 8.49 3.07 3.89
C ASP A 351 9.04 4.47 3.60
N MET A 352 10.05 4.59 2.73
CA MET A 352 10.60 5.88 2.31
C MET A 352 9.54 6.72 1.60
N PHE A 353 8.81 6.16 0.64
CA PHE A 353 7.76 6.88 -0.08
C PHE A 353 6.54 7.15 0.81
N ASN A 354 6.15 6.22 1.69
CA ASN A 354 5.09 6.45 2.68
C ASN A 354 5.41 7.64 3.57
N ARG A 355 6.65 7.73 4.06
CA ARG A 355 7.06 8.85 4.91
C ARG A 355 7.07 10.17 4.17
N LEU A 356 7.46 10.18 2.90
CA LEU A 356 7.40 11.36 2.05
C LEU A 356 5.96 11.84 1.83
N TYR A 357 5.01 10.91 1.74
CA TYR A 357 3.60 11.19 1.49
C TYR A 357 2.88 11.70 2.74
N PHE A 358 3.03 11.00 3.88
CA PHE A 358 2.24 11.27 5.07
C PHE A 358 2.86 12.32 6.01
N PHE A 359 4.18 12.39 6.12
CA PHE A 359 4.85 13.24 7.11
C PHE A 359 5.18 14.63 6.56
N GLU A 360 5.06 15.66 7.42
CA GLU A 360 5.49 17.02 7.09
C GLU A 360 7.01 17.10 7.03
N ASP A 361 7.68 16.52 8.03
CA ASP A 361 9.13 16.51 8.14
C ASP A 361 9.78 15.59 7.11
N LEU A 362 10.90 16.04 6.56
CA LEU A 362 11.69 15.28 5.58
C LEU A 362 12.72 14.35 6.23
N ASP A 363 12.98 14.48 7.53
CA ASP A 363 13.95 13.66 8.24
C ASP A 363 13.68 12.16 8.12
N PRO A 364 12.42 11.68 8.30
CA PRO A 364 12.11 10.26 8.14
C PRO A 364 12.34 9.73 6.72
N PHE A 365 12.12 10.55 5.71
CA PHE A 365 12.45 10.24 4.32
C PHE A 365 13.95 10.19 4.10
N ALA A 366 14.68 11.19 4.57
CA ALA A 366 16.13 11.30 4.39
C ALA A 366 16.88 10.14 5.05
N VAL A 367 16.43 9.70 6.24
CA VAL A 367 17.01 8.55 6.95
C VAL A 367 16.83 7.27 6.12
N ARG A 368 15.66 7.03 5.52
CA ARG A 368 15.41 5.85 4.68
C ARG A 368 16.20 5.89 3.37
N ALA A 369 16.24 7.06 2.73
CA ALA A 369 17.06 7.27 1.53
C ALA A 369 18.56 7.06 1.82
N GLY A 370 19.05 7.56 2.96
CA GLY A 370 20.41 7.36 3.43
C GLY A 370 20.74 5.88 3.69
N ALA A 371 19.79 5.13 4.26
CA ALA A 371 19.95 3.69 4.47
C ALA A 371 20.06 2.92 3.12
N LEU A 372 19.27 3.30 2.10
CA LEU A 372 19.38 2.71 0.76
C LEU A 372 20.74 3.02 0.12
N VAL A 373 21.25 4.26 0.27
CA VAL A 373 22.58 4.62 -0.23
C VAL A 373 23.66 3.83 0.50
N LEU A 374 23.57 3.69 1.82
CA LEU A 374 24.50 2.86 2.61
C LEU A 374 24.48 1.40 2.14
N MET A 375 23.29 0.85 1.94
CA MET A 375 23.12 -0.51 1.41
C MET A 375 23.78 -0.67 0.04
N ALA A 376 23.60 0.31 -0.86
CA ALA A 376 24.26 0.34 -2.16
C ALA A 376 25.80 0.30 -2.03
N LEU A 377 26.34 1.14 -1.15
CA LEU A 377 27.79 1.22 -0.91
C LEU A 377 28.35 -0.10 -0.38
N LEU A 378 27.63 -0.76 0.54
CA LEU A 378 28.03 -2.07 1.06
C LEU A 378 28.04 -3.14 -0.03
N PHE A 379 27.02 -3.19 -0.89
CA PHE A 379 26.98 -4.13 -2.02
C PHE A 379 28.07 -3.85 -3.05
N VAL A 380 28.32 -2.58 -3.37
CA VAL A 380 29.39 -2.19 -4.31
C VAL A 380 30.77 -2.56 -3.76
N ALA A 381 31.01 -2.33 -2.46
CA ALA A 381 32.25 -2.72 -1.80
C ALA A 381 32.45 -4.24 -1.86
N ALA A 382 31.42 -5.01 -1.49
CA ALA A 382 31.47 -6.47 -1.56
C ALA A 382 31.71 -6.96 -3.00
N ALA A 383 30.98 -6.42 -3.97
CA ALA A 383 31.16 -6.74 -5.39
C ALA A 383 32.59 -6.47 -5.87
N THR A 384 33.15 -5.31 -5.49
CA THR A 384 34.51 -4.91 -5.86
C THR A 384 35.56 -5.85 -5.26
N LEU A 385 35.39 -6.26 -4.01
CA LEU A 385 36.28 -7.22 -3.34
C LEU A 385 36.24 -8.60 -4.01
N ILE A 386 35.04 -9.12 -4.29
CA ILE A 386 34.86 -10.42 -4.94
C ILE A 386 35.43 -10.41 -6.36
N PHE A 387 35.07 -9.38 -7.15
CA PHE A 387 35.52 -9.28 -8.53
C PHE A 387 37.02 -9.03 -8.64
N GLY A 388 37.61 -8.29 -7.71
CA GLY A 388 39.04 -8.06 -7.63
C GLY A 388 39.85 -9.35 -7.38
N ARG A 389 39.31 -10.25 -6.55
CA ARG A 389 39.95 -11.56 -6.22
C ARG A 389 39.70 -12.64 -7.24
N SER A 390 38.72 -12.48 -8.13
CA SER A 390 38.44 -13.50 -9.16
C SER A 390 39.63 -13.66 -10.10
N ARG A 391 40.18 -14.89 -10.19
CA ARG A 391 41.17 -15.28 -11.16
C ARG A 391 40.52 -16.20 -12.19
N TYR A 392 40.76 -15.93 -13.46
CA TYR A 392 40.24 -16.75 -14.55
C TYR A 392 41.37 -17.63 -15.04
N GLU A 393 41.28 -18.94 -14.79
CA GLU A 393 42.36 -19.91 -15.07
C GLU A 393 42.50 -20.27 -16.55
N HIS A 394 41.50 -19.95 -17.37
CA HIS A 394 41.46 -20.22 -18.79
C HIS A 394 40.99 -18.99 -19.58
N LEU A 395 41.95 -18.25 -20.10
CA LEU A 395 41.77 -17.21 -21.13
C LEU A 395 42.31 -17.71 -22.46
#